data_5f59410acafd683233c43f3aa6c26365
#
_entry.id   5f59410acafd683233c43f3aa6c26365
#
_cell.length_a   1.000
_cell.length_b   1.000
_cell.length_c   1.000
_cell.angle_alpha   90.00
_cell.angle_beta   90.00
_cell.angle_gamma   90.00
#
_symmetry.space_group_name_H-M   'P 1'
#
loop_
_entity.id
_entity.type
_entity.pdbx_description
1 polymer ?
#
loop_
_entity_poly.entity_id
_entity_poly.type
_entity_poly.pdbx_seq_one_letter_code
_entity_poly.pdbx_strand_id
1 'polypeptide(L)'
;MECSHCNQSVLSTDVSFHKGPGAKNDIRIIKTRRRSSNPSSSEERGKTLYNNLINLLGDRWTANIIALAFHGFNRFDDFHKELPVATNILADRLKLLVNEAIFYQQPYQASPLRYNYHLTDKGRDLFPYFVTLMAWGDKWCTTGDGNPILLKHISCGADLHAEVRCDQCGEGLIATEVHFKR
;
A
#
# COMPACT_ATOMS: atom_id res chain seq x y z
N MET A 1 7.74 11.31 -5.76
CA MET A 1 8.25 10.32 -6.72
C MET A 1 8.35 10.99 -8.07
N GLU A 2 9.33 10.66 -8.90
CA GLU A 2 9.51 11.27 -10.22
C GLU A 2 9.48 10.20 -11.31
N CYS A 3 8.91 10.53 -12.46
CA CYS A 3 8.89 9.67 -13.63
C CYS A 3 10.20 9.78 -14.39
N SER A 4 10.94 8.67 -14.56
CA SER A 4 12.22 8.66 -15.29
C SER A 4 12.10 8.96 -16.78
N HIS A 5 10.89 8.86 -17.36
CA HIS A 5 10.65 9.11 -18.78
C HIS A 5 10.39 10.59 -19.08
N CYS A 6 9.57 11.27 -18.27
CA CYS A 6 9.19 12.67 -18.51
C CYS A 6 9.68 13.65 -17.43
N ASN A 7 10.38 13.18 -16.41
CA ASN A 7 10.93 13.95 -15.28
C ASN A 7 9.88 14.75 -14.47
N GLN A 8 8.61 14.42 -14.61
CA GLN A 8 7.55 15.04 -13.82
C GLN A 8 7.39 14.34 -12.47
N SER A 9 6.99 15.11 -11.46
CA SER A 9 6.56 14.56 -10.18
C SER A 9 5.34 13.67 -10.38
N VAL A 10 5.30 12.53 -9.70
CA VAL A 10 4.23 11.54 -9.79
C VAL A 10 3.53 11.41 -8.45
N LEU A 11 2.27 11.73 -8.42
CA LEU A 11 1.36 11.47 -7.31
C LEU A 11 0.57 10.17 -7.56
N SER A 12 -0.08 9.64 -6.54
CA SER A 12 -0.92 8.45 -6.68
C SER A 12 -2.08 8.63 -7.68
N THR A 13 -2.55 9.87 -7.85
CA THR A 13 -3.59 10.25 -8.83
C THR A 13 -3.13 10.25 -10.28
N ASP A 14 -1.81 10.30 -10.50
CA ASP A 14 -1.21 10.38 -11.84
C ASP A 14 -0.86 8.98 -12.39
N VAL A 15 -1.29 7.92 -11.68
CA VAL A 15 -0.95 6.54 -12.01
C VAL A 15 -2.21 5.75 -12.31
N SER A 16 -2.20 5.04 -13.43
CA SER A 16 -3.20 4.04 -13.78
C SER A 16 -2.68 2.63 -13.56
N PHE A 17 -3.58 1.76 -13.12
CA PHE A 17 -3.30 0.34 -12.84
C PHE A 17 -3.87 -0.52 -13.95
N HIS A 18 -3.07 -1.38 -14.54
CA HIS A 18 -3.46 -2.28 -15.62
C HIS A 18 -3.18 -3.73 -15.24
N LYS A 19 -4.02 -4.64 -15.73
CA LYS A 19 -3.74 -6.08 -15.59
C LYS A 19 -2.52 -6.44 -16.46
N GLY A 20 -1.52 -7.00 -15.82
CA GLY A 20 -0.35 -7.52 -16.51
C GLY A 20 -0.51 -8.98 -16.95
N PRO A 21 0.47 -9.53 -17.67
CA PRO A 21 0.42 -10.91 -18.17
C PRO A 21 0.36 -11.95 -17.06
N GLY A 22 0.99 -11.69 -15.91
CA GLY A 22 0.98 -12.56 -14.74
C GLY A 22 -0.33 -12.54 -13.93
N ALA A 23 -1.32 -11.72 -14.29
CA ALA A 23 -2.57 -11.58 -13.54
C ALA A 23 -3.48 -12.83 -13.54
N LYS A 24 -3.18 -13.83 -14.38
CA LYS A 24 -3.96 -15.07 -14.50
C LYS A 24 -3.43 -16.21 -13.61
N ASN A 25 -2.26 -16.06 -13.04
CA ASN A 25 -1.60 -17.13 -12.30
C ASN A 25 -1.77 -16.94 -10.80
N ASP A 26 -1.95 -18.07 -10.10
CA ASP A 26 -1.99 -18.10 -8.65
C ASP A 26 -0.67 -17.56 -8.08
N ILE A 27 -0.72 -16.38 -7.52
CA ILE A 27 0.39 -15.80 -6.77
C ILE A 27 0.72 -16.77 -5.63
N ARG A 28 1.97 -17.19 -5.53
CA ARG A 28 2.46 -18.03 -4.44
C ARG A 28 2.14 -17.38 -3.08
N ILE A 29 1.09 -17.88 -2.43
CA ILE A 29 0.70 -17.40 -1.10
C ILE A 29 1.70 -17.92 -0.09
N ILE A 30 2.49 -17.02 0.51
CA ILE A 30 3.33 -17.35 1.66
C ILE A 30 2.41 -17.54 2.87
N LYS A 31 2.19 -18.78 3.27
CA LYS A 31 1.40 -19.10 4.46
C LYS A 31 2.23 -18.78 5.72
N THR A 32 1.97 -17.67 6.35
CA THR A 32 2.55 -17.34 7.65
C THR A 32 1.67 -17.93 8.77
N ARG A 33 2.26 -18.73 9.65
CA ARG A 33 1.58 -19.20 10.86
C ARG A 33 1.55 -18.05 11.87
N ARG A 34 0.38 -17.43 12.07
CA ARG A 34 0.23 -16.43 13.14
C ARG A 34 0.52 -17.06 14.48
N ARG A 35 1.55 -16.62 15.17
CA ARG A 35 1.60 -16.68 16.62
C ARG A 35 0.69 -15.57 17.13
N SER A 36 -0.36 -15.93 17.87
CA SER A 36 -1.09 -15.00 18.70
C SER A 36 -0.12 -14.47 19.75
N SER A 37 0.45 -13.30 19.51
CA SER A 37 1.16 -12.57 20.55
C SER A 37 0.11 -11.87 21.38
N ASN A 38 -0.17 -12.39 22.57
CA ASN A 38 -0.81 -11.62 23.63
C ASN A 38 -0.06 -10.29 23.76
N PRO A 39 -0.72 -9.16 23.79
CA PRO A 39 -0.10 -7.89 24.14
C PRO A 39 0.12 -7.84 25.66
N SER A 40 1.00 -8.70 26.17
CA SER A 40 1.44 -8.62 27.55
C SER A 40 2.64 -7.69 27.62
N SER A 41 2.45 -6.57 28.31
CA SER A 41 3.47 -5.72 28.92
C SER A 41 4.55 -5.18 27.96
N SER A 42 4.20 -4.18 27.16
CA SER A 42 5.21 -3.44 26.40
C SER A 42 4.90 -1.96 26.24
N GLU A 43 4.50 -1.31 27.33
CA GLU A 43 4.40 0.15 27.36
C GLU A 43 5.75 0.87 27.09
N GLU A 44 6.86 0.17 27.17
CA GLU A 44 8.20 0.73 26.94
C GLU A 44 8.86 0.37 25.58
N ARG A 45 8.28 -0.54 24.79
CA ARG A 45 8.91 -0.99 23.53
C ARG A 45 8.51 -0.19 22.31
N GLY A 46 7.91 0.97 22.44
CA GLY A 46 7.15 1.39 21.30
C GLY A 46 7.23 2.80 20.81
N LYS A 47 8.13 3.61 21.23
CA LYS A 47 8.19 5.02 20.78
C LYS A 47 9.07 5.24 19.55
N THR A 48 9.37 4.23 18.76
CA THR A 48 10.06 4.43 17.50
C THR A 48 9.05 4.53 16.36
N LEU A 49 9.29 5.46 15.44
CA LEU A 49 8.53 5.64 14.19
C LEU A 49 8.29 4.30 13.46
N TYR A 50 9.25 3.38 13.51
CA TYR A 50 9.17 2.05 12.94
C TYR A 50 8.04 1.20 13.54
N ASN A 51 7.82 1.25 14.85
CA ASN A 51 6.81 0.42 15.48
C ASN A 51 5.40 0.86 15.10
N ASN A 52 5.17 2.14 14.94
CA ASN A 52 3.87 2.66 14.47
C ASN A 52 3.60 2.25 13.02
N LEU A 53 4.61 2.33 12.15
CA LEU A 53 4.51 1.86 10.78
C LEU A 53 4.27 0.34 10.70
N ILE A 54 5.02 -0.46 11.47
CA ILE A 54 4.85 -1.92 11.51
C ILE A 54 3.47 -2.30 12.07
N ASN A 55 2.99 -1.61 13.08
CA ASN A 55 1.66 -1.86 13.64
C ASN A 55 0.54 -1.52 12.64
N LEU A 56 0.70 -0.45 11.87
CA LEU A 56 -0.28 -0.03 10.88
C LEU A 56 -0.21 -0.87 9.60
N LEU A 57 0.98 -0.98 8.99
CA LEU A 57 1.18 -1.61 7.69
C LEU A 57 1.53 -3.10 7.77
N GLY A 58 1.94 -3.60 8.93
CA GLY A 58 2.21 -5.02 9.17
C GLY A 58 0.94 -5.87 9.32
N ASP A 59 -0.22 -5.26 9.54
CA ASP A 59 -1.50 -5.97 9.45
C ASP A 59 -1.91 -6.10 8.00
N ARG A 60 -2.05 -7.35 7.53
CA ARG A 60 -2.34 -7.64 6.13
C ARG A 60 -3.64 -6.99 5.62
N TRP A 61 -4.62 -6.85 6.48
CA TRP A 61 -5.91 -6.27 6.07
C TRP A 61 -5.81 -4.77 5.91
N THR A 62 -5.13 -4.10 6.83
CA THR A 62 -4.88 -2.66 6.75
C THR A 62 -4.11 -2.30 5.49
N ALA A 63 -3.02 -3.02 5.20
CA ALA A 63 -2.23 -2.81 3.99
C ALA A 63 -3.05 -3.05 2.71
N ASN A 64 -3.82 -4.14 2.65
CA ASN A 64 -4.66 -4.45 1.50
C ASN A 64 -5.79 -3.43 1.29
N ILE A 65 -6.41 -2.91 2.36
CA ILE A 65 -7.43 -1.86 2.26
C ILE A 65 -6.82 -0.59 1.67
N ILE A 66 -5.63 -0.18 2.12
CA ILE A 66 -4.93 0.99 1.58
C ILE A 66 -4.56 0.76 0.10
N ALA A 67 -4.06 -0.42 -0.25
CA ALA A 67 -3.74 -0.76 -1.64
C ALA A 67 -4.98 -0.67 -2.54
N LEU A 68 -6.13 -1.23 -2.11
CA LEU A 68 -7.38 -1.12 -2.85
C LEU A 68 -7.86 0.33 -3.00
N ALA A 69 -7.64 1.19 -1.99
CA ALA A 69 -7.99 2.59 -2.10
C ALA A 69 -7.15 3.32 -3.17
N PHE A 70 -5.88 2.94 -3.40
CA PHE A 70 -5.11 3.43 -4.55
C PHE A 70 -5.68 2.96 -5.89
N HIS A 71 -6.36 1.81 -5.92
CA HIS A 71 -7.09 1.34 -7.10
C HIS A 71 -8.47 1.98 -7.28
N GLY A 72 -8.83 2.95 -6.42
CA GLY A 72 -10.09 3.69 -6.51
C GLY A 72 -11.27 3.10 -5.74
N PHE A 73 -11.10 1.99 -5.03
CA PHE A 73 -12.13 1.46 -4.15
C PHE A 73 -12.32 2.39 -2.95
N ASN A 74 -13.57 2.72 -2.63
CA ASN A 74 -13.84 3.68 -1.57
C ASN A 74 -15.07 3.36 -0.72
N ARG A 75 -15.82 2.27 -1.01
CA ARG A 75 -16.99 1.86 -0.24
C ARG A 75 -16.69 0.62 0.59
N PHE A 76 -17.37 0.52 1.73
CA PHE A 76 -17.29 -0.67 2.58
C PHE A 76 -17.59 -1.96 1.80
N ASP A 77 -18.66 -1.95 1.01
CA ASP A 77 -19.10 -3.13 0.26
C ASP A 77 -18.10 -3.53 -0.83
N ASP A 78 -17.42 -2.55 -1.45
CA ASP A 78 -16.38 -2.80 -2.45
C ASP A 78 -15.16 -3.47 -1.80
N PHE A 79 -14.67 -2.93 -0.67
CA PHE A 79 -13.59 -3.57 0.08
C PHE A 79 -13.95 -4.99 0.54
N HIS A 80 -15.18 -5.18 1.02
CA HIS A 80 -15.63 -6.50 1.48
C HIS A 80 -15.73 -7.53 0.35
N LYS A 81 -16.09 -7.09 -0.85
CA LYS A 81 -16.15 -7.95 -2.03
C LYS A 81 -14.76 -8.41 -2.50
N GLU A 82 -13.78 -7.52 -2.46
CA GLU A 82 -12.41 -7.80 -2.92
C GLU A 82 -11.56 -8.54 -1.87
N LEU A 83 -11.88 -8.39 -0.59
CA LEU A 83 -11.10 -8.99 0.50
C LEU A 83 -11.87 -10.13 1.18
N PRO A 84 -11.26 -11.32 1.30
CA PRO A 84 -11.85 -12.43 2.03
C PRO A 84 -11.70 -12.20 3.55
N VAL A 85 -12.32 -11.16 4.07
CA VAL A 85 -12.24 -10.72 5.46
C VAL A 85 -13.62 -10.66 6.09
N ALA A 86 -13.72 -11.00 7.38
CA ALA A 86 -14.98 -10.88 8.12
C ALA A 86 -15.37 -9.40 8.27
N THR A 87 -16.67 -9.12 8.19
CA THR A 87 -17.26 -7.77 8.21
C THR A 87 -16.82 -6.94 9.42
N ASN A 88 -16.77 -7.56 10.61
CA ASN A 88 -16.31 -6.89 11.84
C ASN A 88 -14.83 -6.50 11.75
N ILE A 89 -13.97 -7.35 11.19
CA ILE A 89 -12.54 -7.05 11.03
C ILE A 89 -12.36 -5.90 10.03
N LEU A 90 -13.10 -5.91 8.91
CA LEU A 90 -13.05 -4.81 7.94
C LEU A 90 -13.48 -3.50 8.58
N ALA A 91 -14.59 -3.49 9.34
CA ALA A 91 -15.08 -2.31 10.05
C ALA A 91 -14.04 -1.76 11.04
N ASP A 92 -13.40 -2.65 11.82
CA ASP A 92 -12.37 -2.26 12.79
C ASP A 92 -11.13 -1.66 12.08
N ARG A 93 -10.70 -2.23 10.94
CA ARG A 93 -9.57 -1.71 10.18
C ARG A 93 -9.87 -0.37 9.51
N LEU A 94 -11.05 -0.19 8.94
CA LEU A 94 -11.46 1.09 8.38
C LEU A 94 -11.54 2.17 9.46
N LYS A 95 -12.09 1.83 10.64
CA LYS A 95 -12.12 2.73 11.80
C LYS A 95 -10.71 3.11 12.26
N LEU A 96 -9.79 2.14 12.34
CA LEU A 96 -8.38 2.39 12.65
C LEU A 96 -7.77 3.39 11.66
N LEU A 97 -7.95 3.16 10.36
CA LEU A 97 -7.39 4.01 9.30
C LEU A 97 -7.94 5.45 9.35
N VAL A 98 -9.21 5.62 9.74
CA VAL A 98 -9.80 6.95 9.95
C VAL A 98 -9.21 7.61 11.20
N ASN A 99 -9.07 6.88 12.32
CA ASN A 99 -8.49 7.40 13.55
C ASN A 99 -7.02 7.82 13.37
N GLU A 100 -6.27 7.09 12.55
CA GLU A 100 -4.88 7.40 12.22
C GLU A 100 -4.73 8.47 11.12
N ALA A 101 -5.86 9.06 10.68
CA ALA A 101 -5.91 10.06 9.62
C ALA A 101 -5.25 9.61 8.29
N ILE A 102 -5.31 8.32 7.99
CA ILE A 102 -4.97 7.76 6.68
C ILE A 102 -6.17 7.90 5.75
N PHE A 103 -7.37 7.66 6.25
CA PHE A 103 -8.63 7.88 5.56
C PHE A 103 -9.42 9.01 6.22
N TYR A 104 -10.30 9.64 5.42
CA TYR A 104 -11.42 10.40 5.91
C TYR A 104 -12.73 9.81 5.37
N GLN A 105 -13.81 10.05 6.08
CA GLN A 105 -15.15 9.59 5.73
C GLN A 105 -15.95 10.71 5.09
N GLN A 106 -16.64 10.41 3.99
CA GLN A 106 -17.59 11.30 3.36
C GLN A 106 -18.94 10.59 3.27
N PRO A 107 -20.01 11.11 3.91
CA PRO A 107 -21.32 10.48 3.83
C PRO A 107 -21.87 10.57 2.40
N TYR A 108 -22.41 9.47 1.88
CA TYR A 108 -23.09 9.45 0.59
C TYR A 108 -24.55 9.02 0.68
N GLN A 109 -24.98 8.50 1.83
CA GLN A 109 -26.36 8.10 2.10
C GLN A 109 -26.72 8.43 3.55
N ALA A 110 -27.88 9.03 3.74
CA ALA A 110 -28.33 9.47 5.08
C ALA A 110 -29.10 8.41 5.86
N SER A 111 -29.86 7.53 5.16
CA SER A 111 -30.69 6.51 5.84
C SER A 111 -30.67 5.19 5.03
N PRO A 112 -30.04 4.12 5.56
CA PRO A 112 -29.10 4.15 6.67
C PRO A 112 -27.84 4.98 6.32
N LEU A 113 -27.18 5.53 7.34
CA LEU A 113 -25.97 6.33 7.14
C LEU A 113 -24.85 5.47 6.57
N ARG A 114 -24.31 5.89 5.42
CA ARG A 114 -23.20 5.19 4.73
C ARG A 114 -22.12 6.17 4.30
N TYR A 115 -20.87 5.71 4.32
CA TYR A 115 -19.70 6.52 4.03
C TYR A 115 -18.86 5.95 2.87
N ASN A 116 -18.32 6.86 2.06
CA ASN A 116 -17.13 6.61 1.27
C ASN A 116 -15.90 6.89 2.13
N TYR A 117 -14.83 6.13 1.88
CA TYR A 117 -13.53 6.25 2.54
C TYR A 117 -12.52 6.74 1.52
N HIS A 118 -11.92 7.89 1.76
CA HIS A 118 -10.96 8.50 0.86
C HIS A 118 -9.62 8.67 1.54
N LEU A 119 -8.53 8.51 0.79
CA LEU A 119 -7.19 8.78 1.29
C LEU A 119 -7.02 10.27 1.60
N THR A 120 -6.46 10.57 2.76
CA THR A 120 -5.96 11.90 3.10
C THR A 120 -4.62 12.15 2.40
N ASP A 121 -4.01 13.35 2.55
CA ASP A 121 -2.66 13.60 2.07
C ASP A 121 -1.66 12.63 2.73
N LYS A 122 -1.76 12.44 4.05
CA LYS A 122 -0.97 11.44 4.81
C LYS A 122 -1.15 10.02 4.25
N GLY A 123 -2.37 9.65 3.86
CA GLY A 123 -2.65 8.37 3.23
C GLY A 123 -2.05 8.25 1.84
N ARG A 124 -2.10 9.32 1.04
CA ARG A 124 -1.49 9.38 -0.30
C ARG A 124 0.02 9.30 -0.27
N ASP A 125 0.66 9.84 0.75
CA ASP A 125 2.12 9.80 0.95
C ASP A 125 2.65 8.37 1.19
N LEU A 126 1.77 7.40 1.44
CA LEU A 126 2.14 5.97 1.49
C LEU A 126 2.34 5.36 0.09
N PHE A 127 1.94 6.04 -0.98
CA PHE A 127 2.00 5.48 -2.34
C PHE A 127 3.39 4.99 -2.75
N PRO A 128 4.50 5.73 -2.55
CA PRO A 128 5.85 5.25 -2.88
C PRO A 128 6.23 3.96 -2.16
N TYR A 129 5.80 3.80 -0.90
CA TYR A 129 6.01 2.55 -0.15
C TYR A 129 5.34 1.37 -0.85
N PHE A 130 4.07 1.50 -1.24
CA PHE A 130 3.34 0.43 -1.92
C PHE A 130 3.93 0.09 -3.28
N VAL A 131 4.34 1.08 -4.07
CA VAL A 131 4.96 0.86 -5.38
C VAL A 131 6.32 0.18 -5.24
N THR A 132 7.12 0.55 -4.24
CA THR A 132 8.41 -0.11 -3.94
C THR A 132 8.19 -1.55 -3.50
N LEU A 133 7.18 -1.82 -2.67
CA LEU A 133 6.83 -3.17 -2.24
C LEU A 133 6.35 -4.02 -3.43
N MET A 134 5.56 -3.45 -4.34
CA MET A 134 5.15 -4.12 -5.58
C MET A 134 6.36 -4.48 -6.45
N ALA A 135 7.29 -3.55 -6.66
CA ALA A 135 8.51 -3.79 -7.42
C ALA A 135 9.36 -4.93 -6.82
N TRP A 136 9.43 -5.02 -5.49
CA TRP A 136 10.07 -6.16 -4.81
C TRP A 136 9.31 -7.47 -5.10
N GLY A 137 7.98 -7.46 -5.01
CA GLY A 137 7.13 -8.61 -5.30
C GLY A 137 7.27 -9.08 -6.75
N ASP A 138 7.28 -8.15 -7.69
CA ASP A 138 7.47 -8.41 -9.12
C ASP A 138 8.82 -9.10 -9.39
N LYS A 139 9.86 -8.68 -8.69
CA LYS A 139 11.20 -9.27 -8.86
C LYS A 139 11.33 -10.68 -8.26
N TRP A 140 10.68 -10.93 -7.11
CA TRP A 140 10.98 -12.12 -6.31
C TRP A 140 9.82 -13.10 -6.15
N CYS A 141 8.58 -12.67 -6.43
CA CYS A 141 7.37 -13.47 -6.19
C CYS A 141 6.61 -13.86 -7.46
N THR A 142 7.04 -13.39 -8.64
CA THR A 142 6.39 -13.75 -9.92
C THR A 142 6.82 -15.14 -10.40
N THR A 143 5.94 -15.78 -11.15
CA THR A 143 6.10 -17.16 -11.65
C THR A 143 6.68 -17.25 -13.07
N GLY A 144 7.30 -16.20 -13.57
CA GLY A 144 7.89 -16.17 -14.91
C GLY A 144 6.95 -15.72 -16.04
N ASP A 145 5.65 -15.59 -15.77
CA ASP A 145 4.66 -15.12 -16.76
C ASP A 145 4.54 -13.59 -16.81
N GLY A 146 5.41 -12.91 -16.06
CA GLY A 146 5.45 -11.45 -15.95
C GLY A 146 4.69 -10.91 -14.74
N ASN A 147 4.65 -9.58 -14.63
CA ASN A 147 4.05 -8.89 -13.51
C ASN A 147 2.51 -9.00 -13.54
N PRO A 148 1.85 -9.21 -12.39
CA PRO A 148 0.39 -9.29 -12.33
C PRO A 148 -0.29 -7.92 -12.51
N ILE A 149 0.39 -6.83 -12.13
CA ILE A 149 -0.11 -5.46 -12.23
C ILE A 149 0.97 -4.61 -12.88
N LEU A 150 0.56 -3.80 -13.85
CA LEU A 150 1.40 -2.80 -14.50
C LEU A 150 0.94 -1.42 -14.09
N LEU A 151 1.89 -0.58 -13.70
CA LEU A 151 1.65 0.82 -13.38
C LEU A 151 2.04 1.68 -14.56
N LYS A 152 1.18 2.61 -14.96
CA LYS A 152 1.49 3.59 -16.01
C LYS A 152 1.32 5.00 -15.52
N HIS A 153 2.25 5.86 -15.87
CA HIS A 153 2.11 7.28 -15.64
C HIS A 153 1.13 7.87 -16.67
N ILE A 154 0.04 8.44 -16.20
CA ILE A 154 -1.07 8.90 -17.05
C ILE A 154 -0.60 9.95 -18.05
N SER A 155 0.24 10.90 -17.62
CA SER A 155 0.66 12.04 -18.44
C SER A 155 1.52 11.66 -19.65
N CYS A 156 2.38 10.63 -19.54
CA CYS A 156 3.28 10.24 -20.62
C CYS A 156 3.06 8.81 -21.15
N GLY A 157 2.19 8.03 -20.50
CA GLY A 157 1.89 6.65 -20.86
C GLY A 157 3.01 5.63 -20.58
N ALA A 158 4.14 6.07 -20.02
CA ALA A 158 5.27 5.20 -19.73
C ALA A 158 4.97 4.26 -18.56
N ASP A 159 5.54 3.05 -18.60
CA ASP A 159 5.49 2.12 -17.48
C ASP A 159 6.31 2.67 -16.30
N LEU A 160 5.73 2.59 -15.10
CA LEU A 160 6.36 3.03 -13.87
C LEU A 160 7.05 1.86 -13.19
N HIS A 161 8.34 2.01 -12.96
CA HIS A 161 9.14 1.11 -12.14
C HIS A 161 9.67 1.87 -10.93
N ALA A 162 9.43 1.34 -9.73
CA ALA A 162 9.94 1.96 -8.52
C ALA A 162 11.41 1.62 -8.31
N GLU A 163 12.21 2.64 -8.14
CA GLU A 163 13.61 2.56 -7.74
C GLU A 163 13.88 3.56 -6.63
N VAL A 164 14.61 3.13 -5.62
CA VAL A 164 15.05 4.03 -4.54
C VAL A 164 16.38 4.66 -4.96
N ARG A 165 16.42 5.98 -5.03
CA ARG A 165 17.60 6.74 -5.46
C ARG A 165 18.06 7.71 -4.38
N CYS A 166 19.35 8.01 -4.39
CA CYS A 166 19.91 9.06 -3.57
C CYS A 166 19.40 10.42 -4.05
N ASP A 167 18.89 11.22 -3.14
CA ASP A 167 18.38 12.59 -3.43
C ASP A 167 19.47 13.60 -3.73
N GLN A 168 20.75 13.26 -3.50
CA GLN A 168 21.91 14.12 -3.75
C GLN A 168 22.59 13.82 -5.09
N CYS A 169 22.87 12.54 -5.39
CA CYS A 169 23.58 12.17 -6.62
C CYS A 169 22.68 11.52 -7.68
N GLY A 170 21.44 11.16 -7.34
CA GLY A 170 20.49 10.51 -8.25
C GLY A 170 20.79 9.04 -8.54
N GLU A 171 21.83 8.45 -7.97
CA GLU A 171 22.16 7.05 -8.19
C GLU A 171 21.22 6.12 -7.41
N GLY A 172 20.96 4.93 -7.96
CA GLY A 172 20.17 3.89 -7.31
C GLY A 172 20.83 3.41 -6.03
N LEU A 173 20.06 3.30 -4.93
CA LEU A 173 20.58 2.87 -3.64
C LEU A 173 20.60 1.36 -3.52
N ILE A 174 21.75 0.80 -3.14
CA ILE A 174 21.94 -0.61 -2.80
C ILE A 174 22.07 -0.72 -1.29
N ALA A 175 21.40 -1.70 -0.68
CA ALA A 175 21.32 -1.85 0.78
C ALA A 175 22.70 -1.96 1.46
N THR A 176 23.70 -2.51 0.77
CA THR A 176 25.08 -2.63 1.26
C THR A 176 25.86 -1.32 1.31
N GLU A 177 25.35 -0.28 0.62
CA GLU A 177 25.99 1.05 0.54
C GLU A 177 25.35 2.06 1.48
N VAL A 178 24.26 1.65 2.17
CA VAL A 178 23.55 2.51 3.13
C VAL A 178 23.92 2.11 4.55
N HIS A 179 24.47 3.06 5.30
CA HIS A 179 24.85 2.86 6.69
C HIS A 179 23.96 3.68 7.62
N PHE A 180 23.39 3.01 8.62
CA PHE A 180 22.65 3.68 9.69
C PHE A 180 23.62 4.15 10.76
N LYS A 181 23.63 5.46 11.04
CA LYS A 181 24.32 5.96 12.23
C LYS A 181 23.55 5.51 13.48
N ARG A 182 24.26 4.82 14.38
CA ARG A 182 23.72 4.45 15.70
C ARG A 182 23.80 5.63 16.67
#